data_b33427ba03bb14d355309489ab64426b
#
_entry.id   b33427ba03bb14d355309489ab64426b
#
_cell.length_a   1.000
_cell.length_b   1.000
_cell.length_c   1.000
_cell.angle_alpha   90.00
_cell.angle_beta   90.00
_cell.angle_gamma   90.00
#
_symmetry.space_group_name_H-M   'P 1'
#
loop_
_entity.id
_entity.type
_entity.pdbx_description
1 polymer ?
#
loop_
_entity_poly.entity_id
_entity_poly.type
_entity_poly.pdbx_seq_one_letter_code
_entity_poly.pdbx_strand_id
1 'polypeptide(L)'
;MQNKSKSPFKIALSRFIHNKIAMLSIIFLLIITIVSIIAPLIAPFPVNQQDLLNIKGEMTAQNILGTDSGGRDNFSRLLYAGRISLSIGITSTIGMLLIGITVGVISGYFGGIVDTLLMRITEFVMLFPFLIFAIVLNAALGDKIKNPYGSAIILVLVIIVLSWGGIARLVRGKVLQEKENEYFLAAKSIGTPTYKIILKHLLPNILSVVIVQATLLFAGMIVVESGLTFLGFGISKAIPSWGNMLSDAQEGDVISGKPWIWMPPAIMITLTILSINFVGEGLKDAFNPRGRR
;
A
#
# COMPACT_ATOMS: atom_id res chain seq x y z
N MET A 1 4.77 5.81 46.23
CA MET A 1 5.17 6.07 44.79
C MET A 1 4.09 5.49 43.90
N GLN A 2 3.21 6.33 43.34
CA GLN A 2 2.17 5.87 42.42
C GLN A 2 2.83 5.42 41.12
N ASN A 3 2.80 4.12 40.89
CA ASN A 3 3.16 3.54 39.60
C ASN A 3 2.12 4.00 38.57
N LYS A 4 2.38 5.11 37.87
CA LYS A 4 1.54 5.57 36.76
C LYS A 4 1.47 4.42 35.74
N SER A 5 0.36 3.74 35.67
CA SER A 5 0.11 2.70 34.67
C SER A 5 0.37 3.30 33.30
N LYS A 6 1.42 2.81 32.60
CA LYS A 6 1.75 3.30 31.27
C LYS A 6 0.56 3.00 30.34
N SER A 7 0.10 3.99 29.60
CA SER A 7 -0.94 3.80 28.60
C SER A 7 -0.60 2.59 27.69
N PRO A 8 -1.58 1.73 27.33
CA PRO A 8 -1.36 0.58 26.45
C PRO A 8 -0.60 0.94 25.16
N PHE A 9 -0.87 2.11 24.61
CA PHE A 9 -0.16 2.63 23.43
C PHE A 9 1.33 2.90 23.71
N LYS A 10 1.69 3.46 24.88
CA LYS A 10 3.10 3.67 25.25
C LYS A 10 3.85 2.35 25.41
N ILE A 11 3.18 1.31 25.91
CA ILE A 11 3.76 -0.03 26.04
C ILE A 11 3.99 -0.63 24.65
N ALA A 12 3.01 -0.55 23.76
CA ALA A 12 3.14 -1.01 22.38
C ALA A 12 4.27 -0.28 21.64
N LEU A 13 4.32 1.03 21.73
CA LEU A 13 5.39 1.84 21.12
C LEU A 13 6.77 1.45 21.65
N SER A 14 6.91 1.27 22.96
CA SER A 14 8.18 0.84 23.56
C SER A 14 8.62 -0.52 23.04
N ARG A 15 7.71 -1.51 22.91
CA ARG A 15 8.01 -2.83 22.36
C ARG A 15 8.41 -2.74 20.89
N PHE A 16 7.68 -1.95 20.12
CA PHE A 16 7.96 -1.75 18.70
C PHE A 16 9.37 -1.20 18.46
N ILE A 17 9.77 -0.16 19.20
CA ILE A 17 11.10 0.45 19.10
C ILE A 17 12.23 -0.53 19.45
N HIS A 18 11.98 -1.51 20.31
CA HIS A 18 12.97 -2.53 20.65
C HIS A 18 13.08 -3.67 19.61
N ASN A 19 12.16 -3.74 18.64
CA ASN A 19 12.25 -4.68 17.53
C ASN A 19 13.22 -4.14 16.47
N LYS A 20 14.47 -4.64 16.49
CA LYS A 20 15.56 -4.17 15.62
C LYS A 20 15.22 -4.30 14.12
N ILE A 21 14.54 -5.39 13.72
CA ILE A 21 14.21 -5.64 12.32
C ILE A 21 13.15 -4.64 11.84
N ALA A 22 12.11 -4.41 12.65
CA ALA A 22 11.09 -3.41 12.33
C ALA A 22 11.68 -1.99 12.26
N MET A 23 12.59 -1.64 13.17
CA MET A 23 13.26 -0.34 13.17
C MET A 23 14.17 -0.15 11.95
N LEU A 24 14.97 -1.17 11.58
CA LEU A 24 15.79 -1.13 10.36
C LEU A 24 14.90 -0.96 9.12
N SER A 25 13.78 -1.67 9.08
CA SER A 25 12.80 -1.57 7.99
C SER A 25 12.16 -0.19 7.88
N ILE A 26 11.81 0.45 9.00
CA ILE A 26 11.32 1.83 8.99
C ILE A 26 12.39 2.79 8.48
N ILE A 27 13.63 2.65 8.93
CA ILE A 27 14.74 3.49 8.47
C ILE A 27 14.90 3.35 6.95
N PHE A 28 14.89 2.11 6.43
CA PHE A 28 14.94 1.88 4.99
C PHE A 28 13.78 2.54 4.25
N LEU A 29 12.52 2.36 4.72
CA LEU A 29 11.34 2.98 4.12
C LEU A 29 11.39 4.51 4.15
N LEU A 30 11.91 5.09 5.22
CA LEU A 30 12.13 6.54 5.31
C LEU A 30 13.19 7.02 4.31
N ILE A 31 14.32 6.32 4.21
CA ILE A 31 15.39 6.66 3.26
C ILE A 31 14.85 6.64 1.83
N ILE A 32 14.22 5.54 1.42
CA ILE A 32 13.71 5.46 0.04
C ILE A 32 12.61 6.49 -0.25
N THR A 33 11.77 6.80 0.74
CA THR A 33 10.74 7.84 0.59
C THR A 33 11.38 9.22 0.44
N ILE A 34 12.34 9.58 1.30
CA ILE A 34 13.05 10.84 1.21
C ILE A 34 13.79 10.94 -0.11
N VAL A 35 14.57 9.93 -0.48
CA VAL A 35 15.31 9.88 -1.76
C VAL A 35 14.36 10.06 -2.95
N SER A 36 13.20 9.39 -2.92
CA SER A 36 12.19 9.53 -3.97
C SER A 36 11.61 10.95 -4.02
N ILE A 37 11.37 11.60 -2.88
CA ILE A 37 10.84 12.98 -2.83
C ILE A 37 11.86 13.97 -3.39
N ILE A 38 13.13 13.82 -3.03
CA ILE A 38 14.20 14.71 -3.50
C ILE A 38 14.79 14.30 -4.86
N ALA A 39 14.23 13.27 -5.52
CA ALA A 39 14.68 12.81 -6.83
C ALA A 39 14.93 13.94 -7.85
N PRO A 40 14.08 15.00 -7.97
CA PRO A 40 14.33 16.11 -8.89
C PRO A 40 15.63 16.89 -8.62
N LEU A 41 16.17 16.80 -7.40
CA LEU A 41 17.39 17.51 -6.99
C LEU A 41 18.65 16.66 -7.16
N ILE A 42 18.52 15.33 -7.12
CA ILE A 42 19.64 14.39 -7.10
C ILE A 42 19.79 13.56 -8.38
N ALA A 43 18.73 13.52 -9.22
CA ALA A 43 18.79 12.78 -10.48
C ALA A 43 19.76 13.45 -11.46
N PRO A 44 20.74 12.72 -12.01
CA PRO A 44 21.73 13.28 -12.93
C PRO A 44 21.12 13.74 -14.26
N PHE A 45 20.01 13.12 -14.69
CA PHE A 45 19.37 13.43 -15.96
C PHE A 45 17.87 13.69 -15.79
N PRO A 46 17.26 14.53 -16.66
CA PRO A 46 15.79 14.63 -16.74
C PRO A 46 15.16 13.27 -17.00
N VAL A 47 14.12 12.93 -16.25
CA VAL A 47 13.53 11.57 -16.20
C VAL A 47 13.02 11.01 -17.53
N ASN A 48 12.65 11.86 -18.47
CA ASN A 48 12.17 11.48 -19.82
C ASN A 48 13.15 11.85 -20.92
N GLN A 49 14.36 12.30 -20.60
CA GLN A 49 15.38 12.52 -21.59
C GLN A 49 15.80 11.19 -22.22
N GLN A 50 15.78 11.12 -23.54
CA GLN A 50 16.15 9.95 -24.32
C GLN A 50 17.46 10.19 -25.09
N ASP A 51 18.36 9.24 -25.02
CA ASP A 51 19.52 9.15 -25.90
C ASP A 51 19.32 7.95 -26.83
N LEU A 52 18.85 8.24 -28.03
CA LEU A 52 18.54 7.20 -29.03
C LEU A 52 19.80 6.49 -29.58
N LEU A 53 21.00 7.06 -29.35
CA LEU A 53 22.27 6.42 -29.69
C LEU A 53 22.75 5.45 -28.62
N ASN A 54 22.17 5.54 -27.41
CA ASN A 54 22.55 4.73 -26.25
C ASN A 54 21.36 3.93 -25.69
N ILE A 55 20.58 3.27 -26.56
CA ILE A 55 19.46 2.41 -26.16
C ILE A 55 19.99 1.12 -25.53
N LYS A 56 19.48 0.78 -24.34
CA LYS A 56 19.91 -0.39 -23.55
C LYS A 56 21.43 -0.38 -23.30
N GLY A 57 21.99 0.81 -23.16
CA GLY A 57 23.41 1.02 -22.94
C GLY A 57 23.89 0.43 -21.62
N GLU A 58 25.16 0.06 -21.58
CA GLU A 58 25.82 -0.50 -20.40
C GLU A 58 26.04 0.56 -19.32
N MET A 59 26.38 0.11 -18.12
CA MET A 59 26.76 0.96 -17.02
C MET A 59 28.04 1.72 -17.34
N THR A 60 27.99 3.03 -17.20
CA THR A 60 29.13 3.95 -17.43
C THR A 60 29.26 4.93 -16.28
N ALA A 61 30.33 5.71 -16.23
CA ALA A 61 30.47 6.80 -15.25
C ALA A 61 29.37 7.85 -15.36
N GLN A 62 28.78 8.04 -16.56
CA GLN A 62 27.67 8.94 -16.79
C GLN A 62 26.32 8.31 -16.45
N ASN A 63 26.09 7.08 -16.93
CA ASN A 63 24.87 6.30 -16.68
C ASN A 63 25.19 5.16 -15.72
N ILE A 64 25.13 5.41 -14.41
CA ILE A 64 25.55 4.49 -13.34
C ILE A 64 24.81 3.12 -13.41
N LEU A 65 23.54 3.13 -13.79
CA LEU A 65 22.71 1.92 -14.00
C LEU A 65 22.39 1.71 -15.50
N GLY A 66 23.22 2.24 -16.40
CA GLY A 66 22.96 2.15 -17.83
C GLY A 66 21.69 2.87 -18.26
N THR A 67 21.20 2.55 -19.46
CA THR A 67 19.97 3.11 -20.02
C THR A 67 18.92 2.02 -20.30
N ASP A 68 17.64 2.43 -20.34
CA ASP A 68 16.50 1.55 -20.58
C ASP A 68 16.27 1.28 -22.09
N SER A 69 15.20 0.54 -22.42
CA SER A 69 14.76 0.25 -23.79
C SER A 69 14.39 1.51 -24.61
N GLY A 70 14.24 2.66 -23.98
CA GLY A 70 14.00 3.97 -24.62
C GLY A 70 15.22 4.89 -24.61
N GLY A 71 16.41 4.43 -24.18
CA GLY A 71 17.61 5.24 -24.06
C GLY A 71 17.55 6.24 -22.89
N ARG A 72 16.72 5.99 -21.88
CA ARG A 72 16.58 6.85 -20.70
C ARG A 72 17.45 6.35 -19.56
N ASP A 73 18.01 7.26 -18.75
CA ASP A 73 18.89 6.91 -17.65
C ASP A 73 18.14 6.12 -16.54
N ASN A 74 18.58 4.88 -16.30
CA ASN A 74 17.95 3.98 -15.34
C ASN A 74 18.06 4.49 -13.89
N PHE A 75 19.17 5.12 -13.51
CA PHE A 75 19.35 5.61 -12.16
C PHE A 75 18.39 6.77 -11.85
N SER A 76 18.29 7.75 -12.74
CA SER A 76 17.33 8.85 -12.62
C SER A 76 15.90 8.32 -12.54
N ARG A 77 15.53 7.38 -13.42
CA ARG A 77 14.20 6.78 -13.42
C ARG A 77 13.91 6.01 -12.14
N LEU A 78 14.87 5.27 -11.58
CA LEU A 78 14.72 4.53 -10.33
C LEU A 78 14.39 5.46 -9.16
N LEU A 79 15.06 6.61 -9.07
CA LEU A 79 14.79 7.62 -8.04
C LEU A 79 13.36 8.17 -8.15
N TYR A 80 12.94 8.54 -9.36
CA TYR A 80 11.58 9.04 -9.59
C TYR A 80 10.50 7.96 -9.45
N ALA A 81 10.81 6.72 -9.80
CA ALA A 81 9.84 5.60 -9.76
C ALA A 81 9.30 5.36 -8.36
N GLY A 82 10.13 5.50 -7.32
CA GLY A 82 9.69 5.35 -5.94
C GLY A 82 8.57 6.31 -5.55
N ARG A 83 8.55 7.56 -6.06
CA ARG A 83 7.46 8.52 -5.80
C ARG A 83 6.11 7.96 -6.25
N ILE A 84 6.07 7.38 -7.44
CA ILE A 84 4.84 6.90 -8.06
C ILE A 84 4.39 5.60 -7.38
N SER A 85 5.26 4.59 -7.30
CA SER A 85 4.91 3.29 -6.72
C SER A 85 4.51 3.41 -5.25
N LEU A 86 5.23 4.18 -4.43
CA LEU A 86 4.87 4.43 -3.02
C LEU A 86 3.57 5.23 -2.89
N SER A 87 3.38 6.28 -3.71
CA SER A 87 2.15 7.08 -3.68
C SER A 87 0.92 6.25 -4.03
N ILE A 88 0.99 5.40 -5.05
CA ILE A 88 -0.12 4.51 -5.43
C ILE A 88 -0.41 3.51 -4.32
N GLY A 89 0.62 2.87 -3.78
CA GLY A 89 0.46 1.93 -2.68
C GLY A 89 -0.22 2.57 -1.46
N ILE A 90 0.23 3.76 -1.05
CA ILE A 90 -0.33 4.49 0.10
C ILE A 90 -1.76 4.96 -0.19
N THR A 91 -2.00 5.63 -1.32
CA THR A 91 -3.33 6.19 -1.64
C THR A 91 -4.38 5.10 -1.82
N SER A 92 -4.03 3.99 -2.48
CA SER A 92 -4.91 2.83 -2.62
C SER A 92 -5.23 2.22 -1.25
N THR A 93 -4.22 2.04 -0.40
CA THR A 93 -4.42 1.50 0.95
C THR A 93 -5.34 2.39 1.79
N ILE A 94 -5.10 3.71 1.80
CA ILE A 94 -5.94 4.67 2.53
C ILE A 94 -7.38 4.63 2.01
N GLY A 95 -7.58 4.64 0.69
CA GLY A 95 -8.91 4.59 0.09
C GLY A 95 -9.68 3.31 0.46
N MET A 96 -9.02 2.15 0.39
CA MET A 96 -9.61 0.88 0.81
C MET A 96 -9.95 0.85 2.30
N LEU A 97 -9.08 1.39 3.14
CA LEU A 97 -9.32 1.48 4.59
C LEU A 97 -10.50 2.39 4.89
N LEU A 98 -10.60 3.55 4.27
CA LEU A 98 -11.71 4.48 4.49
C LEU A 98 -13.05 3.83 4.16
N ILE A 99 -13.18 3.19 2.99
CA ILE A 99 -14.42 2.50 2.61
C ILE A 99 -14.67 1.29 3.50
N GLY A 100 -13.66 0.43 3.67
CA GLY A 100 -13.79 -0.82 4.40
C GLY A 100 -14.10 -0.63 5.88
N ILE A 101 -13.45 0.35 6.54
CA ILE A 101 -13.75 0.69 7.94
C ILE A 101 -15.17 1.24 8.05
N THR A 102 -15.56 2.16 7.18
CA THR A 102 -16.90 2.76 7.22
C THR A 102 -17.98 1.70 7.05
N VAL A 103 -17.88 0.88 6.00
CA VAL A 103 -18.84 -0.20 5.72
C VAL A 103 -18.83 -1.24 6.85
N GLY A 104 -17.66 -1.67 7.31
CA GLY A 104 -17.52 -2.67 8.37
C GLY A 104 -18.07 -2.21 9.72
N VAL A 105 -17.83 -0.94 10.09
CA VAL A 105 -18.36 -0.35 11.33
C VAL A 105 -19.86 -0.20 11.26
N ILE A 106 -20.42 0.33 10.17
CA ILE A 106 -21.86 0.51 10.00
C ILE A 106 -22.56 -0.85 10.04
N SER A 107 -22.07 -1.80 9.26
CA SER A 107 -22.62 -3.16 9.20
C SER A 107 -22.58 -3.85 10.57
N GLY A 108 -21.41 -3.89 11.22
CA GLY A 108 -21.25 -4.55 12.53
C GLY A 108 -21.99 -3.86 13.66
N TYR A 109 -22.11 -2.51 13.65
CA TYR A 109 -22.79 -1.77 14.71
C TYR A 109 -24.31 -1.92 14.62
N PHE A 110 -24.92 -1.62 13.47
CA PHE A 110 -26.36 -1.61 13.30
C PHE A 110 -26.96 -3.03 13.20
N GLY A 111 -26.27 -3.96 12.52
CA GLY A 111 -26.76 -5.33 12.36
C GLY A 111 -28.01 -5.41 11.47
N GLY A 112 -28.74 -6.53 11.56
CA GLY A 112 -30.03 -6.74 10.91
C GLY A 112 -29.99 -6.52 9.39
N ILE A 113 -30.97 -5.76 8.87
CA ILE A 113 -31.12 -5.47 7.43
C ILE A 113 -29.93 -4.66 6.88
N VAL A 114 -29.41 -3.70 7.67
CA VAL A 114 -28.24 -2.87 7.26
C VAL A 114 -27.02 -3.75 7.04
N ASP A 115 -26.76 -4.66 7.97
CA ASP A 115 -25.66 -5.60 7.87
C ASP A 115 -25.84 -6.52 6.64
N THR A 116 -27.01 -7.10 6.49
CA THR A 116 -27.31 -7.98 5.36
C THR A 116 -27.11 -7.29 4.02
N LEU A 117 -27.62 -6.07 3.86
CA LEU A 117 -27.49 -5.31 2.60
C LEU A 117 -26.04 -4.95 2.30
N LEU A 118 -25.32 -4.39 3.28
CA LEU A 118 -23.92 -3.99 3.09
C LEU A 118 -23.01 -5.19 2.80
N MET A 119 -23.25 -6.33 3.46
CA MET A 119 -22.49 -7.54 3.20
C MET A 119 -22.81 -8.15 1.84
N ARG A 120 -24.06 -8.09 1.36
CA ARG A 120 -24.39 -8.50 -0.02
C ARG A 120 -23.70 -7.66 -1.08
N ILE A 121 -23.63 -6.33 -0.89
CA ILE A 121 -22.86 -5.46 -1.78
C ILE A 121 -21.37 -5.83 -1.71
N THR A 122 -20.84 -6.05 -0.52
CA THR A 122 -19.44 -6.45 -0.32
C THR A 122 -19.14 -7.78 -1.02
N GLU A 123 -19.99 -8.78 -0.85
CA GLU A 123 -19.89 -10.08 -1.51
C GLU A 123 -19.95 -9.94 -3.03
N PHE A 124 -20.88 -9.14 -3.54
CA PHE A 124 -21.01 -8.89 -4.98
C PHE A 124 -19.73 -8.29 -5.57
N VAL A 125 -19.13 -7.27 -4.93
CA VAL A 125 -17.87 -6.69 -5.38
C VAL A 125 -16.74 -7.72 -5.36
N MET A 126 -16.71 -8.60 -4.37
CA MET A 126 -15.66 -9.61 -4.22
C MET A 126 -15.85 -10.85 -5.14
N LEU A 127 -17.00 -11.00 -5.80
CA LEU A 127 -17.20 -12.06 -6.80
C LEU A 127 -16.40 -11.82 -8.07
N PHE A 128 -16.06 -10.58 -8.36
CA PHE A 128 -15.31 -10.26 -9.56
C PHE A 128 -13.84 -10.69 -9.43
N PRO A 129 -13.30 -11.45 -10.40
CA PRO A 129 -11.88 -11.76 -10.44
C PRO A 129 -11.07 -10.46 -10.57
N PHE A 130 -10.43 -10.05 -9.47
CA PHE A 130 -9.75 -8.75 -9.35
C PHE A 130 -8.88 -8.41 -10.57
N LEU A 131 -7.97 -9.33 -10.94
CA LEU A 131 -7.00 -9.09 -12.00
C LEU A 131 -7.69 -8.80 -13.35
N ILE A 132 -8.69 -9.61 -13.71
CA ILE A 132 -9.41 -9.46 -15.00
C ILE A 132 -10.14 -8.13 -15.04
N PHE A 133 -10.87 -7.78 -13.97
CA PHE A 133 -11.61 -6.52 -13.90
C PHE A 133 -10.67 -5.31 -13.86
N ALA A 134 -9.56 -5.39 -13.13
CA ALA A 134 -8.56 -4.32 -13.08
C ALA A 134 -7.97 -4.06 -14.47
N ILE A 135 -7.64 -5.11 -15.23
CA ILE A 135 -7.13 -5.00 -16.61
C ILE A 135 -8.18 -4.34 -17.50
N VAL A 136 -9.42 -4.86 -17.50
CA VAL A 136 -10.50 -4.34 -18.37
C VAL A 136 -10.83 -2.89 -18.05
N LEU A 137 -10.97 -2.55 -16.77
CA LEU A 137 -11.31 -1.19 -16.37
C LEU A 137 -10.16 -0.21 -16.66
N ASN A 138 -8.92 -0.59 -16.42
CA ASN A 138 -7.79 0.28 -16.72
C ASN A 138 -7.58 0.45 -18.23
N ALA A 139 -7.75 -0.60 -19.01
CA ALA A 139 -7.72 -0.52 -20.48
C ALA A 139 -8.85 0.35 -21.06
N ALA A 140 -10.05 0.27 -20.47
CA ALA A 140 -11.21 1.05 -20.94
C ALA A 140 -11.17 2.53 -20.51
N LEU A 141 -10.59 2.84 -19.37
CA LEU A 141 -10.66 4.14 -18.73
C LEU A 141 -9.31 4.87 -18.69
N GLY A 142 -8.18 4.18 -18.85
CA GLY A 142 -6.83 4.70 -18.65
C GLY A 142 -6.54 5.99 -19.42
N ASP A 143 -7.06 6.10 -20.64
CA ASP A 143 -6.86 7.26 -21.51
C ASP A 143 -7.95 8.32 -21.39
N LYS A 144 -8.99 8.09 -20.55
CA LYS A 144 -10.12 9.04 -20.42
C LYS A 144 -9.74 10.29 -19.65
N ILE A 145 -8.81 10.21 -18.73
CA ILE A 145 -8.31 11.37 -17.99
C ILE A 145 -7.15 11.99 -18.78
N LYS A 146 -7.39 13.15 -19.38
CA LYS A 146 -6.39 13.93 -20.11
C LYS A 146 -5.39 14.61 -19.16
N ASN A 147 -4.68 13.82 -18.39
CA ASN A 147 -3.66 14.27 -17.45
C ASN A 147 -2.47 13.31 -17.58
N PRO A 148 -1.21 13.76 -17.51
CA PRO A 148 -0.04 12.89 -17.52
C PRO A 148 -0.14 11.72 -16.53
N TYR A 149 -0.76 11.95 -15.36
CA TYR A 149 -0.97 10.92 -14.32
C TYR A 149 -2.34 10.22 -14.42
N GLY A 150 -3.08 10.40 -15.50
CA GLY A 150 -4.44 9.85 -15.65
C GLY A 150 -4.52 8.34 -15.44
N SER A 151 -3.62 7.57 -16.05
CA SER A 151 -3.54 6.12 -15.88
C SER A 151 -3.26 5.70 -14.42
N ALA A 152 -2.40 6.43 -13.71
CA ALA A 152 -2.12 6.16 -12.31
C ALA A 152 -3.33 6.44 -11.40
N ILE A 153 -4.05 7.54 -11.66
CA ILE A 153 -5.27 7.89 -10.93
C ILE A 153 -6.34 6.81 -11.14
N ILE A 154 -6.57 6.39 -12.38
CA ILE A 154 -7.54 5.34 -12.70
C ILE A 154 -7.14 4.03 -12.04
N LEU A 155 -5.87 3.65 -12.09
CA LEU A 155 -5.38 2.45 -11.42
C LEU A 155 -5.69 2.47 -9.92
N VAL A 156 -5.41 3.58 -9.23
CA VAL A 156 -5.74 3.75 -7.80
C VAL A 156 -7.24 3.60 -7.55
N LEU A 157 -8.09 4.24 -8.35
CA LEU A 157 -9.55 4.16 -8.21
C LEU A 157 -10.06 2.73 -8.42
N VAL A 158 -9.56 2.05 -9.46
CA VAL A 158 -9.93 0.64 -9.74
C VAL A 158 -9.53 -0.27 -8.57
N ILE A 159 -8.32 -0.13 -8.06
CA ILE A 159 -7.85 -0.89 -6.89
C ILE A 159 -8.77 -0.64 -5.69
N ILE A 160 -9.07 0.62 -5.37
CA ILE A 160 -9.92 0.98 -4.24
C ILE A 160 -11.31 0.34 -4.38
N VAL A 161 -11.96 0.52 -5.54
CA VAL A 161 -13.33 0.05 -5.77
C VAL A 161 -13.43 -1.48 -5.70
N LEU A 162 -12.42 -2.21 -6.15
CA LEU A 162 -12.46 -3.68 -6.20
C LEU A 162 -11.95 -4.36 -4.92
N SER A 163 -11.18 -3.66 -4.05
CA SER A 163 -10.39 -4.35 -3.00
C SER A 163 -10.79 -4.02 -1.55
N TRP A 164 -11.73 -3.11 -1.30
CA TRP A 164 -12.14 -2.70 0.05
C TRP A 164 -12.91 -3.78 0.83
N GLY A 165 -13.52 -4.75 0.14
CA GLY A 165 -14.45 -5.72 0.75
C GLY A 165 -13.83 -6.60 1.83
N GLY A 166 -12.56 -7.01 1.68
CA GLY A 166 -11.83 -7.79 2.68
C GLY A 166 -11.70 -7.05 4.02
N ILE A 167 -11.42 -5.73 3.96
CA ILE A 167 -11.35 -4.87 5.15
C ILE A 167 -12.71 -4.71 5.79
N ALA A 168 -13.76 -4.50 5.00
CA ALA A 168 -15.11 -4.36 5.53
C ALA A 168 -15.52 -5.59 6.37
N ARG A 169 -15.25 -6.80 5.87
CA ARG A 169 -15.54 -8.05 6.59
C ARG A 169 -14.71 -8.21 7.87
N LEU A 170 -13.41 -7.87 7.79
CA LEU A 170 -12.53 -7.93 8.96
C LEU A 170 -12.99 -6.95 10.06
N VAL A 171 -13.27 -5.70 9.68
CA VAL A 171 -13.72 -4.67 10.61
C VAL A 171 -15.09 -5.02 11.20
N ARG A 172 -16.04 -5.48 10.36
CA ARG A 172 -17.34 -5.98 10.84
C ARG A 172 -17.18 -7.04 11.91
N GLY A 173 -16.34 -8.07 11.65
CA GLY A 173 -16.09 -9.14 12.62
C GLY A 173 -15.54 -8.62 13.94
N LYS A 174 -14.63 -7.64 13.89
CA LYS A 174 -14.08 -6.99 15.09
C LYS A 174 -15.13 -6.16 15.83
N VAL A 175 -15.97 -5.41 15.13
CA VAL A 175 -17.06 -4.64 15.74
C VAL A 175 -18.06 -5.57 16.43
N LEU A 176 -18.42 -6.69 15.83
CA LEU A 176 -19.30 -7.67 16.47
C LEU A 176 -18.68 -8.23 17.75
N GLN A 177 -17.40 -8.56 17.75
CA GLN A 177 -16.67 -9.01 18.94
C GLN A 177 -16.63 -7.95 20.03
N GLU A 178 -16.39 -6.68 19.68
CA GLU A 178 -16.32 -5.58 20.65
C GLU A 178 -17.69 -5.24 21.26
N LYS A 179 -18.79 -5.51 20.57
CA LYS A 179 -20.16 -5.31 21.10
C LYS A 179 -20.51 -6.25 22.26
N GLU A 180 -19.82 -7.38 22.39
CA GLU A 180 -20.02 -8.35 23.48
C GLU A 180 -19.27 -7.95 24.75
N ASN A 181 -18.36 -6.99 24.69
CA ASN A 181 -17.58 -6.55 25.85
C ASN A 181 -18.40 -5.69 26.83
N GLU A 182 -18.14 -5.85 28.11
CA GLU A 182 -18.84 -5.16 29.21
C GLU A 182 -18.83 -3.63 29.07
N TYR A 183 -17.71 -3.05 28.66
CA TYR A 183 -17.59 -1.59 28.49
C TYR A 183 -18.58 -1.06 27.44
N PHE A 184 -18.83 -1.84 26.39
CA PHE A 184 -19.77 -1.45 25.34
C PHE A 184 -21.22 -1.51 25.85
N LEU A 185 -21.56 -2.58 26.54
CA LEU A 185 -22.88 -2.77 27.15
C LEU A 185 -23.16 -1.68 28.19
N ALA A 186 -22.18 -1.36 29.04
CA ALA A 186 -22.28 -0.27 30.01
C ALA A 186 -22.50 1.09 29.33
N ALA A 187 -21.72 1.42 28.28
CA ALA A 187 -21.88 2.67 27.55
C ALA A 187 -23.26 2.80 26.90
N LYS A 188 -23.82 1.68 26.40
CA LYS A 188 -25.17 1.64 25.85
C LYS A 188 -26.25 1.82 26.91
N SER A 189 -26.08 1.17 28.07
CA SER A 189 -27.07 1.22 29.20
C SER A 189 -27.20 2.58 29.79
N ILE A 190 -26.13 3.39 29.86
CA ILE A 190 -26.16 4.79 30.33
C ILE A 190 -26.63 5.77 29.24
N GLY A 191 -27.10 5.29 28.09
CA GLY A 191 -27.65 6.12 27.03
C GLY A 191 -26.63 6.90 26.21
N THR A 192 -25.35 6.46 26.15
CA THR A 192 -24.34 7.14 25.35
C THR A 192 -24.75 7.19 23.86
N PRO A 193 -24.69 8.37 23.19
CA PRO A 193 -25.05 8.49 21.79
C PRO A 193 -24.20 7.60 20.88
N THR A 194 -24.81 7.01 19.86
CA THR A 194 -24.19 6.05 18.90
C THR A 194 -22.84 6.55 18.36
N TYR A 195 -22.77 7.81 17.89
CA TYR A 195 -21.53 8.35 17.33
C TYR A 195 -20.39 8.41 18.38
N LYS A 196 -20.72 8.67 19.65
CA LYS A 196 -19.72 8.65 20.74
C LYS A 196 -19.25 7.22 21.03
N ILE A 197 -20.16 6.25 20.99
CA ILE A 197 -19.80 4.83 21.16
C ILE A 197 -18.84 4.41 20.03
N ILE A 198 -19.16 4.74 18.78
CA ILE A 198 -18.32 4.41 17.63
C ILE A 198 -16.96 5.08 17.73
N LEU A 199 -16.91 6.41 17.89
CA LEU A 199 -15.67 7.17 17.82
C LEU A 199 -14.78 7.03 19.06
N LYS A 200 -15.37 6.91 20.27
CA LYS A 200 -14.60 6.89 21.54
C LYS A 200 -14.33 5.50 22.08
N HIS A 201 -15.15 4.51 21.70
CA HIS A 201 -15.04 3.17 22.25
C HIS A 201 -14.70 2.12 21.17
N LEU A 202 -15.46 2.05 20.07
CA LEU A 202 -15.22 1.05 19.04
C LEU A 202 -13.95 1.30 18.22
N LEU A 203 -13.85 2.44 17.55
CA LEU A 203 -12.74 2.75 16.66
C LEU A 203 -11.37 2.62 17.34
N PRO A 204 -11.13 3.19 18.55
CA PRO A 204 -9.83 3.03 19.21
C PRO A 204 -9.46 1.57 19.51
N ASN A 205 -10.44 0.72 19.82
CA ASN A 205 -10.19 -0.69 20.16
C ASN A 205 -9.90 -1.56 18.93
N ILE A 206 -10.53 -1.27 17.79
CA ILE A 206 -10.25 -1.99 16.54
C ILE A 206 -9.01 -1.45 15.80
N LEU A 207 -8.54 -0.25 16.14
CA LEU A 207 -7.48 0.47 15.42
C LEU A 207 -6.18 -0.32 15.38
N SER A 208 -5.83 -1.05 16.45
CA SER A 208 -4.63 -1.89 16.48
C SER A 208 -4.62 -2.95 15.38
N VAL A 209 -5.76 -3.61 15.16
CA VAL A 209 -5.93 -4.62 14.12
C VAL A 209 -5.93 -3.98 12.73
N VAL A 210 -6.58 -2.81 12.60
CA VAL A 210 -6.63 -2.07 11.34
C VAL A 210 -5.23 -1.60 10.92
N ILE A 211 -4.42 -1.09 11.85
CA ILE A 211 -3.04 -0.64 11.56
C ILE A 211 -2.18 -1.80 11.04
N VAL A 212 -2.23 -2.95 11.70
CA VAL A 212 -1.51 -4.15 11.23
C VAL A 212 -1.98 -4.56 9.84
N GLN A 213 -3.29 -4.58 9.61
CA GLN A 213 -3.84 -4.93 8.31
C GLN A 213 -3.47 -3.90 7.22
N ALA A 214 -3.39 -2.62 7.58
CA ALA A 214 -2.97 -1.55 6.67
C ALA A 214 -1.56 -1.75 6.12
N THR A 215 -0.62 -2.22 6.96
CA THR A 215 0.75 -2.50 6.49
C THR A 215 0.78 -3.66 5.49
N LEU A 216 0.05 -4.75 5.76
CA LEU A 216 -0.04 -5.88 4.84
C LEU A 216 -0.69 -5.50 3.51
N LEU A 217 -1.74 -4.67 3.56
CA LEU A 217 -2.38 -4.14 2.35
C LEU A 217 -1.43 -3.25 1.55
N PHE A 218 -0.70 -2.37 2.22
CA PHE A 218 0.26 -1.48 1.55
C PHE A 218 1.30 -2.29 0.78
N ALA A 219 1.88 -3.33 1.39
CA ALA A 219 2.80 -4.24 0.70
C ALA A 219 2.12 -4.90 -0.51
N GLY A 220 0.89 -5.40 -0.33
CA GLY A 220 0.10 -6.00 -1.41
C GLY A 220 -0.20 -5.03 -2.55
N MET A 221 -0.46 -3.75 -2.27
CA MET A 221 -0.75 -2.76 -3.32
C MET A 221 0.46 -2.40 -4.17
N ILE A 222 1.66 -2.45 -3.61
CA ILE A 222 2.90 -2.31 -4.40
C ILE A 222 3.05 -3.49 -5.37
N VAL A 223 2.74 -4.72 -4.93
CA VAL A 223 2.75 -5.90 -5.81
C VAL A 223 1.72 -5.76 -6.92
N VAL A 224 0.50 -5.33 -6.59
CA VAL A 224 -0.60 -5.16 -7.54
C VAL A 224 -0.26 -4.09 -8.59
N GLU A 225 0.22 -2.92 -8.15
CA GLU A 225 0.67 -1.85 -9.06
C GLU A 225 1.75 -2.36 -10.00
N SER A 226 2.81 -2.94 -9.44
CA SER A 226 3.95 -3.41 -10.22
C SER A 226 3.56 -4.54 -11.18
N GLY A 227 2.70 -5.46 -10.74
CA GLY A 227 2.23 -6.57 -11.57
C GLY A 227 1.34 -6.12 -12.74
N LEU A 228 0.35 -5.25 -12.48
CA LEU A 228 -0.51 -4.70 -13.54
C LEU A 228 0.30 -3.85 -14.53
N THR A 229 1.24 -3.06 -14.03
CA THR A 229 2.11 -2.21 -14.88
C THR A 229 3.08 -3.06 -15.68
N PHE A 230 3.67 -4.10 -15.08
CA PHE A 230 4.50 -5.09 -15.78
C PHE A 230 3.73 -5.73 -16.95
N LEU A 231 2.47 -6.11 -16.74
CA LEU A 231 1.62 -6.69 -17.78
C LEU A 231 1.16 -5.68 -18.85
N GLY A 232 1.51 -4.38 -18.71
CA GLY A 232 1.12 -3.33 -19.65
C GLY A 232 -0.25 -2.71 -19.39
N PHE A 233 -0.94 -3.11 -18.31
CA PHE A 233 -2.29 -2.63 -17.95
C PHE A 233 -2.28 -1.71 -16.73
N GLY A 234 -1.14 -1.16 -16.35
CA GLY A 234 -0.99 -0.24 -15.24
C GLY A 234 -0.76 1.19 -15.69
N ILE A 235 0.38 1.74 -15.31
CA ILE A 235 0.75 3.14 -15.52
C ILE A 235 1.38 3.31 -16.91
N SER A 236 1.15 4.45 -17.56
CA SER A 236 1.80 4.81 -18.82
C SER A 236 3.33 4.75 -18.72
N LYS A 237 4.00 4.23 -19.75
CA LYS A 237 5.48 4.15 -19.82
C LYS A 237 6.18 5.51 -19.72
N ALA A 238 5.48 6.61 -19.96
CA ALA A 238 6.02 7.96 -19.77
C ALA A 238 6.25 8.31 -18.30
N ILE A 239 5.53 7.65 -17.38
CA ILE A 239 5.64 7.91 -15.94
C ILE A 239 6.53 6.81 -15.34
N PRO A 240 7.67 7.17 -14.72
CA PRO A 240 8.53 6.18 -14.10
C PRO A 240 7.83 5.58 -12.87
N SER A 241 7.69 4.26 -12.83
CA SER A 241 7.37 3.45 -11.65
C SER A 241 8.25 2.21 -11.65
N TRP A 242 8.39 1.57 -10.50
CA TRP A 242 9.19 0.34 -10.43
C TRP A 242 8.60 -0.75 -11.32
N GLY A 243 7.27 -0.82 -11.44
CA GLY A 243 6.59 -1.75 -12.35
C GLY A 243 6.90 -1.47 -13.82
N ASN A 244 6.92 -0.20 -14.23
CA ASN A 244 7.29 0.20 -15.60
C ASN A 244 8.74 -0.16 -15.93
N MET A 245 9.66 0.09 -15.01
CA MET A 245 11.06 -0.26 -15.20
C MET A 245 11.26 -1.78 -15.29
N LEU A 246 10.49 -2.53 -14.48
CA LEU A 246 10.53 -3.99 -14.52
C LEU A 246 9.96 -4.55 -15.82
N SER A 247 9.03 -3.85 -16.49
CA SER A 247 8.41 -4.32 -17.75
C SER A 247 9.40 -4.48 -18.89
N ASP A 248 10.54 -3.81 -18.86
CA ASP A 248 11.61 -3.98 -19.85
C ASP A 248 12.20 -5.41 -19.80
N ALA A 249 12.06 -6.14 -18.69
CA ALA A 249 12.44 -7.54 -18.55
C ALA A 249 11.60 -8.51 -19.42
N GLN A 250 10.49 -8.05 -20.01
CA GLN A 250 9.73 -8.86 -20.98
C GLN A 250 10.49 -9.06 -22.31
N GLU A 251 11.48 -8.21 -22.58
CA GLU A 251 12.33 -8.35 -23.74
C GLU A 251 13.41 -9.41 -23.48
N GLY A 252 13.49 -10.43 -24.35
CA GLY A 252 14.36 -11.60 -24.15
C GLY A 252 15.85 -11.26 -24.05
N ASP A 253 16.31 -10.23 -24.78
CA ASP A 253 17.69 -9.73 -24.72
C ASP A 253 17.98 -8.97 -23.41
N VAL A 254 16.97 -8.33 -22.83
CA VAL A 254 17.10 -7.61 -21.56
C VAL A 254 17.17 -8.58 -20.39
N ILE A 255 16.27 -9.54 -20.32
CA ILE A 255 16.25 -10.48 -19.19
C ILE A 255 17.51 -11.37 -19.15
N SER A 256 18.01 -11.80 -20.31
CA SER A 256 19.16 -12.71 -20.41
C SER A 256 20.52 -12.01 -20.37
N GLY A 257 20.63 -10.78 -20.88
CA GLY A 257 21.91 -10.14 -21.11
C GLY A 257 22.12 -8.77 -20.44
N LYS A 258 21.06 -8.13 -19.90
CA LYS A 258 21.13 -6.76 -19.40
C LYS A 258 20.51 -6.61 -17.99
N PRO A 259 21.06 -7.27 -16.96
CA PRO A 259 20.48 -7.29 -15.62
C PRO A 259 20.40 -5.90 -14.98
N TRP A 260 21.27 -4.97 -15.36
CA TRP A 260 21.27 -3.59 -14.84
C TRP A 260 19.99 -2.80 -15.17
N ILE A 261 19.18 -3.25 -16.14
CA ILE A 261 17.92 -2.61 -16.50
C ILE A 261 16.80 -3.02 -15.54
N TRP A 262 16.64 -4.31 -15.24
CA TRP A 262 15.50 -4.85 -14.51
C TRP A 262 15.79 -5.22 -13.04
N MET A 263 17.04 -5.58 -12.71
CA MET A 263 17.37 -5.95 -11.32
C MET A 263 17.20 -4.79 -10.32
N PRO A 264 17.61 -3.55 -10.60
CA PRO A 264 17.44 -2.46 -9.64
C PRO A 264 15.98 -2.24 -9.23
N PRO A 265 14.98 -2.09 -10.13
CA PRO A 265 13.59 -1.98 -9.72
C PRO A 265 13.06 -3.25 -9.03
N ALA A 266 13.48 -4.46 -9.44
CA ALA A 266 13.10 -5.70 -8.76
C ALA A 266 13.59 -5.75 -7.32
N ILE A 267 14.84 -5.33 -7.06
CA ILE A 267 15.41 -5.24 -5.72
C ILE A 267 14.64 -4.20 -4.88
N MET A 268 14.33 -3.02 -5.46
CA MET A 268 13.58 -1.99 -4.74
C MET A 268 12.18 -2.44 -4.35
N ILE A 269 11.45 -3.10 -5.25
CA ILE A 269 10.14 -3.71 -4.96
C ILE A 269 10.28 -4.72 -3.82
N THR A 270 11.22 -5.66 -3.94
CA THR A 270 11.42 -6.73 -2.96
C THR A 270 11.76 -6.20 -1.58
N LEU A 271 12.75 -5.30 -1.48
CA LEU A 271 13.17 -4.72 -0.20
C LEU A 271 12.06 -3.87 0.42
N THR A 272 11.29 -3.15 -0.40
CA THR A 272 10.15 -2.35 0.09
C THR A 272 9.06 -3.24 0.68
N ILE A 273 8.65 -4.30 -0.04
CA ILE A 273 7.64 -5.26 0.43
C ILE A 273 8.10 -5.94 1.72
N LEU A 274 9.34 -6.43 1.77
CA LEU A 274 9.90 -7.05 2.96
C LEU A 274 9.91 -6.08 4.15
N SER A 275 10.34 -4.85 3.92
CA SER A 275 10.40 -3.84 4.97
C SER A 275 9.01 -3.49 5.51
N ILE A 276 8.00 -3.33 4.63
CA ILE A 276 6.62 -3.09 5.06
C ILE A 276 6.09 -4.28 5.88
N ASN A 277 6.36 -5.52 5.45
CA ASN A 277 5.93 -6.72 6.16
C ASN A 277 6.59 -6.82 7.55
N PHE A 278 7.89 -6.54 7.67
CA PHE A 278 8.57 -6.54 8.97
C PHE A 278 8.06 -5.43 9.90
N VAL A 279 7.71 -4.26 9.36
CA VAL A 279 7.02 -3.22 10.14
C VAL A 279 5.65 -3.72 10.62
N GLY A 280 4.88 -4.37 9.75
CA GLY A 280 3.59 -4.95 10.09
C GLY A 280 3.68 -6.02 11.18
N GLU A 281 4.67 -6.93 11.09
CA GLU A 281 4.92 -7.94 12.10
C GLU A 281 5.33 -7.32 13.44
N GLY A 282 6.25 -6.36 13.41
CA GLY A 282 6.63 -5.61 14.60
C GLY A 282 5.47 -4.88 15.27
N LEU A 283 4.55 -4.31 14.50
CA LEU A 283 3.32 -3.69 15.01
C LEU A 283 2.38 -4.74 15.61
N LYS A 284 2.19 -5.87 14.95
CA LYS A 284 1.39 -6.99 15.46
C LYS A 284 1.89 -7.47 16.81
N ASP A 285 3.20 -7.68 16.95
CA ASP A 285 3.83 -8.11 18.19
C ASP A 285 3.71 -7.06 19.30
N ALA A 286 3.88 -5.79 18.94
CA ALA A 286 3.74 -4.67 19.88
C ALA A 286 2.33 -4.55 20.46
N PHE A 287 1.30 -4.76 19.63
CA PHE A 287 -0.10 -4.72 20.06
C PHE A 287 -0.61 -6.03 20.67
N ASN A 288 0.16 -7.13 20.63
CA ASN A 288 -0.25 -8.40 21.21
C ASN A 288 -0.14 -8.36 22.74
N PRO A 289 -1.27 -8.47 23.49
CA PRO A 289 -1.24 -8.43 24.94
C PRO A 289 -0.63 -9.68 25.58
N ARG A 290 -0.59 -10.81 24.85
CA ARG A 290 -0.10 -12.12 25.34
C ARG A 290 1.41 -12.33 25.16
N GLY A 291 2.13 -11.43 24.55
CA GLY A 291 3.58 -11.48 24.36
C GLY A 291 4.37 -11.19 25.65
N ARG A 292 3.99 -11.79 26.77
CA ARG A 292 4.79 -11.88 27.98
C ARG A 292 5.53 -13.23 27.92
N ARG A 293 6.71 -13.25 27.31
CA ARG A 293 7.79 -14.17 27.69
C ARG A 293 9.11 -13.46 27.48
#